data_b8b1e3796c08536012116bcf983dc3fd
#
_entry.id   b8b1e3796c08536012116bcf983dc3fd
#
_cell.length_a   1.000
_cell.length_b   1.000
_cell.length_c   1.000
_cell.angle_alpha   90.00
_cell.angle_beta   90.00
_cell.angle_gamma   90.00
#
_symmetry.space_group_name_H-M   'P 1'
#
loop_
_entity.id
_entity.type
_entity.pdbx_description
1 polymer ?
#
loop_
_entity_poly.entity_id
_entity_poly.type
_entity_poly.pdbx_seq_one_letter_code
_entity_poly.pdbx_strand_id
1 'polypeptide(L)'
;DDYISDLRRKYKKKIKQAINSSSSIEIRAMSTNDLETYSDNIKKLFYQIINGSGFSGPLFNTNSFLLLIKKDIFKVYGYFINNKLVAFSSEFHQDKIIYSYYVGFDKLLNKTSSIYSRILLETISNAIKLKKSKIIFGRTANEFKSNFGARPIKSYVYINTKNKYLSIILRPIFKRLAIKKWVLRNPFKKKM
;
A
#
# COMPACT_ATOMS: atom_id res chain seq x y z
N ASP A 1 11.18 -18.01 -0.78
CA ASP A 1 12.52 -17.78 -1.35
C ASP A 1 12.52 -17.59 -2.87
N ASP A 2 11.57 -18.16 -3.59
CA ASP A 2 11.52 -18.07 -5.06
C ASP A 2 11.34 -16.63 -5.56
N TYR A 3 10.52 -15.81 -4.89
CA TYR A 3 10.33 -14.42 -5.26
C TYR A 3 11.65 -13.64 -5.33
N ILE A 4 12.51 -13.75 -4.32
CA ILE A 4 13.80 -13.04 -4.28
C ILE A 4 14.79 -13.66 -5.26
N SER A 5 14.76 -14.97 -5.48
CA SER A 5 15.65 -15.67 -6.39
C SER A 5 15.42 -15.27 -7.86
N ASP A 6 14.16 -15.03 -8.23
CA ASP A 6 13.73 -14.65 -9.58
C ASP A 6 14.05 -13.19 -9.95
N LEU A 7 14.45 -12.38 -8.97
CA LEU A 7 14.80 -10.99 -9.22
C LEU A 7 16.16 -10.85 -9.94
N ARG A 8 16.23 -9.88 -10.84
CA ARG A 8 17.50 -9.41 -11.41
C ARG A 8 18.40 -8.84 -10.32
N ARG A 9 19.71 -8.97 -10.44
CA ARG A 9 20.73 -8.58 -9.45
C ARG A 9 20.50 -7.19 -8.85
N LYS A 10 20.17 -6.17 -9.66
CA LYS A 10 19.90 -4.80 -9.22
C LYS A 10 18.73 -4.72 -8.23
N TYR A 11 17.63 -5.38 -8.53
CA TYR A 11 16.42 -5.35 -7.69
C TYR A 11 16.57 -6.22 -6.45
N LYS A 12 17.23 -7.38 -6.59
CA LYS A 12 17.60 -8.24 -5.47
C LYS A 12 18.44 -7.48 -4.45
N LYS A 13 19.44 -6.67 -4.89
CA LYS A 13 20.26 -5.82 -4.01
C LYS A 13 19.39 -4.80 -3.27
N LYS A 14 18.49 -4.09 -3.98
CA LYS A 14 17.59 -3.10 -3.38
C LYS A 14 16.67 -3.71 -2.31
N ILE A 15 16.09 -4.88 -2.60
CA ILE A 15 15.18 -5.56 -1.66
C ILE A 15 15.94 -6.05 -0.43
N LYS A 16 17.13 -6.65 -0.61
CA LYS A 16 17.98 -7.03 0.52
C LYS A 16 18.38 -5.82 1.38
N GLN A 17 18.72 -4.70 0.75
CA GLN A 17 19.02 -3.47 1.46
C GLN A 17 17.81 -2.95 2.25
N ALA A 18 16.60 -3.00 1.67
CA ALA A 18 15.38 -2.61 2.38
C ALA A 18 15.10 -3.53 3.58
N ILE A 19 15.30 -4.83 3.44
CA ILE A 19 15.17 -5.80 4.55
C ILE A 19 16.18 -5.48 5.66
N ASN A 20 17.45 -5.27 5.30
CA ASN A 20 18.50 -4.97 6.28
C ASN A 20 18.26 -3.65 7.00
N SER A 21 17.91 -2.57 6.27
CA SER A 21 17.62 -1.26 6.88
C SER A 21 16.37 -1.24 7.76
N SER A 22 15.50 -2.23 7.60
CA SER A 22 14.28 -2.41 8.39
C SER A 22 14.37 -3.57 9.39
N SER A 23 15.56 -4.09 9.67
CA SER A 23 15.75 -5.25 10.54
C SER A 23 15.33 -5.02 12.00
N SER A 24 15.39 -3.78 12.47
CA SER A 24 14.91 -3.38 13.80
C SER A 24 13.39 -3.23 13.90
N ILE A 25 12.67 -3.36 12.79
CA ILE A 25 11.22 -3.22 12.78
C ILE A 25 10.57 -4.56 13.13
N GLU A 26 9.91 -4.61 14.27
CA GLU A 26 9.01 -5.70 14.64
C GLU A 26 7.68 -5.53 13.92
N ILE A 27 7.19 -6.59 13.30
CA ILE A 27 5.91 -6.59 12.57
C ILE A 27 4.98 -7.61 13.23
N ARG A 28 3.79 -7.16 13.60
CA ARG A 28 2.77 -8.05 14.16
C ARG A 28 1.36 -7.67 13.69
N ALA A 29 0.50 -8.67 13.61
CA ALA A 29 -0.92 -8.45 13.43
C ALA A 29 -1.48 -7.68 14.62
N MET A 30 -2.33 -6.69 14.35
CA MET A 30 -2.97 -5.88 15.39
C MET A 30 -4.33 -6.45 15.74
N SER A 31 -4.55 -6.67 17.03
CA SER A 31 -5.85 -6.99 17.61
C SER A 31 -6.77 -5.76 17.62
N THR A 32 -8.04 -5.97 17.90
CA THR A 32 -8.99 -4.86 18.10
C THR A 32 -8.53 -3.94 19.24
N ASN A 33 -8.01 -4.50 20.32
CA ASN A 33 -7.48 -3.72 21.45
C ASN A 33 -6.26 -2.88 21.06
N ASP A 34 -5.33 -3.45 20.27
CA ASP A 34 -4.20 -2.69 19.72
C ASP A 34 -4.68 -1.49 18.90
N LEU A 35 -5.71 -1.68 18.07
CA LEU A 35 -6.23 -0.63 17.20
C LEU A 35 -6.91 0.49 17.98
N GLU A 36 -7.60 0.18 19.07
CA GLU A 36 -8.15 1.16 20.00
C GLU A 36 -7.00 1.92 20.68
N THR A 37 -6.02 1.21 21.23
CA THR A 37 -4.84 1.79 21.89
C THR A 37 -4.04 2.72 20.98
N TYR A 38 -3.79 2.29 19.73
CA TYR A 38 -2.98 3.03 18.76
C TYR A 38 -3.79 3.89 17.78
N SER A 39 -5.08 4.11 18.02
CA SER A 39 -6.01 4.79 17.12
C SER A 39 -5.48 6.16 16.66
N ASP A 40 -5.04 7.01 17.58
CA ASP A 40 -4.50 8.33 17.26
C ASP A 40 -3.16 8.27 16.52
N ASN A 41 -2.31 7.30 16.85
CA ASN A 41 -1.06 7.06 16.15
C ASN A 41 -1.33 6.63 14.70
N ILE A 42 -2.26 5.71 14.47
CA ILE A 42 -2.70 5.26 13.14
C ILE A 42 -3.19 6.45 12.32
N LYS A 43 -4.06 7.27 12.90
CA LYS A 43 -4.60 8.48 12.29
C LYS A 43 -3.47 9.45 11.90
N LYS A 44 -2.54 9.74 12.83
CA LYS A 44 -1.40 10.62 12.60
C LYS A 44 -0.49 10.10 11.47
N LEU A 45 -0.15 8.82 11.47
CA LEU A 45 0.67 8.19 10.43
C LEU A 45 -0.01 8.23 9.06
N PHE A 46 -1.31 8.01 9.02
CA PHE A 46 -2.10 8.07 7.79
C PHE A 46 -2.12 9.49 7.21
N TYR A 47 -2.36 10.50 8.05
CA TYR A 47 -2.34 11.90 7.61
C TYR A 47 -0.96 12.36 7.11
N GLN A 48 0.13 11.86 7.67
CA GLN A 48 1.46 12.14 7.12
C GLN A 48 1.55 11.75 5.65
N ILE A 49 0.90 10.65 5.23
CA ILE A 49 0.94 10.19 3.84
C ILE A 49 0.02 11.03 2.95
N ILE A 50 -1.21 11.29 3.38
CA ILE A 50 -2.19 12.04 2.58
C ILE A 50 -1.72 13.47 2.35
N ASN A 51 -1.33 14.19 3.39
CA ASN A 51 -0.93 15.59 3.30
C ASN A 51 0.28 15.85 2.39
N GLY A 52 1.02 14.79 2.04
CA GLY A 52 2.18 14.90 1.13
C GLY A 52 1.95 14.35 -0.27
N SER A 53 0.77 13.82 -0.57
CA SER A 53 0.55 13.07 -1.82
C SER A 53 -0.12 13.86 -2.94
N GLY A 54 -0.62 15.07 -2.69
CA GLY A 54 -1.45 15.82 -3.64
C GLY A 54 -2.76 15.11 -4.01
N PHE A 55 -3.08 14.01 -3.32
CA PHE A 55 -4.29 13.21 -3.50
C PHE A 55 -5.19 13.38 -2.27
N SER A 56 -6.30 14.08 -2.44
CA SER A 56 -7.36 14.14 -1.44
C SER A 56 -8.32 12.95 -1.67
N GLY A 57 -8.04 11.84 -1.01
CA GLY A 57 -9.00 10.75 -0.87
C GLY A 57 -10.04 11.06 0.20
N PRO A 58 -11.06 10.21 0.38
CA PRO A 58 -11.99 10.34 1.50
C PRO A 58 -11.24 10.34 2.82
N LEU A 59 -11.69 11.16 3.76
CA LEU A 59 -11.13 11.24 5.10
C LEU A 59 -11.16 9.86 5.77
N PHE A 60 -10.07 9.51 6.42
CA PHE A 60 -9.96 8.27 7.17
C PHE A 60 -10.88 8.33 8.40
N ASN A 61 -11.90 7.50 8.42
CA ASN A 61 -12.77 7.35 9.58
C ASN A 61 -12.30 6.15 10.40
N THR A 62 -11.66 6.42 11.53
CA THR A 62 -11.11 5.41 12.43
C THR A 62 -12.19 4.44 12.92
N ASN A 63 -13.39 4.94 13.26
CA ASN A 63 -14.46 4.10 13.78
C ASN A 63 -14.97 3.10 12.72
N SER A 64 -15.14 3.56 11.47
CA SER A 64 -15.49 2.67 10.37
C SER A 64 -14.41 1.62 10.11
N PHE A 65 -13.15 2.01 10.23
CA PHE A 65 -12.02 1.10 10.06
C PHE A 65 -11.99 0.03 11.17
N LEU A 66 -12.19 0.45 12.44
CA LEU A 66 -12.31 -0.47 13.58
C LEU A 66 -13.47 -1.46 13.39
N LEU A 67 -14.62 -0.99 12.89
CA LEU A 67 -15.76 -1.85 12.61
C LEU A 67 -15.43 -2.92 11.57
N LEU A 68 -14.74 -2.55 10.50
CA LEU A 68 -14.34 -3.48 9.44
C LEU A 68 -13.36 -4.53 9.94
N ILE A 69 -12.51 -4.19 10.90
CA ILE A 69 -11.60 -5.12 11.53
C ILE A 69 -12.34 -6.05 12.50
N LYS A 70 -13.21 -5.52 13.34
CA LYS A 70 -14.07 -6.33 14.24
C LYS A 70 -14.90 -7.37 13.49
N LYS A 71 -15.26 -7.08 12.24
CA LYS A 71 -15.93 -8.03 11.32
C LYS A 71 -14.98 -8.91 10.53
N ASP A 72 -13.71 -8.94 10.87
CA ASP A 72 -12.65 -9.70 10.18
C ASP A 72 -12.53 -9.42 8.67
N ILE A 73 -13.00 -8.25 8.21
CA ILE A 73 -12.93 -7.82 6.81
C ILE A 73 -11.52 -7.34 6.47
N PHE A 74 -10.87 -6.62 7.39
CA PHE A 74 -9.50 -6.17 7.25
C PHE A 74 -8.56 -6.87 8.23
N LYS A 75 -7.37 -7.24 7.74
CA LYS A 75 -6.21 -7.56 8.56
C LYS A 75 -5.33 -6.32 8.64
N VAL A 76 -4.92 -5.96 9.84
CA VAL A 76 -4.03 -4.81 10.08
C VAL A 76 -2.74 -5.28 10.69
N TYR A 77 -1.63 -4.76 10.18
CA TYR A 77 -0.29 -5.03 10.68
C TYR A 77 0.33 -3.74 11.21
N GLY A 78 0.83 -3.79 12.43
CA GLY A 78 1.63 -2.73 13.04
C GLY A 78 3.12 -3.00 12.86
N TYR A 79 3.86 -1.92 12.66
CA TYR A 79 5.32 -1.91 12.52
C TYR A 79 5.88 -1.12 13.68
N PHE A 80 6.70 -1.75 14.51
CA PHE A 80 7.17 -1.17 15.76
C PHE A 80 8.69 -1.06 15.79
N ILE A 81 9.19 0.02 16.38
CA ILE A 81 10.60 0.20 16.77
C ILE A 81 10.59 0.60 18.24
N ASN A 82 11.28 -0.16 19.07
CA ASN A 82 11.31 0.07 20.53
C ASN A 82 9.90 0.26 21.12
N ASN A 83 8.97 -0.62 20.81
CA ASN A 83 7.56 -0.60 21.20
C ASN A 83 6.74 0.62 20.69
N LYS A 84 7.31 1.50 19.87
CA LYS A 84 6.61 2.62 19.28
C LYS A 84 6.07 2.24 17.91
N LEU A 85 4.79 2.46 17.66
CA LEU A 85 4.18 2.27 16.34
C LEU A 85 4.71 3.33 15.35
N VAL A 86 5.48 2.89 14.36
CA VAL A 86 6.09 3.75 13.32
C VAL A 86 5.43 3.61 11.97
N ALA A 87 4.66 2.55 11.75
CA ALA A 87 3.85 2.38 10.56
C ALA A 87 2.70 1.39 10.82
N PHE A 88 1.70 1.43 9.94
CA PHE A 88 0.69 0.39 9.81
C PHE A 88 0.39 0.12 8.34
N SER A 89 -0.08 -1.08 8.07
CA SER A 89 -0.68 -1.47 6.80
C SER A 89 -1.96 -2.23 7.03
N SER A 90 -2.88 -2.16 6.07
CA SER A 90 -4.10 -2.98 6.10
C SER A 90 -4.27 -3.75 4.81
N GLU A 91 -4.80 -4.94 4.94
CA GLU A 91 -5.05 -5.87 3.85
C GLU A 91 -6.50 -6.36 3.89
N PHE A 92 -7.14 -6.37 2.74
CA PHE A 92 -8.42 -7.04 2.54
C PHE A 92 -8.17 -8.34 1.77
N HIS A 93 -8.56 -9.45 2.36
CA HIS A 93 -8.32 -10.76 1.80
C HIS A 93 -9.59 -11.31 1.14
N GLN A 94 -9.50 -11.63 -0.13
CA GLN A 94 -10.46 -12.47 -0.86
C GLN A 94 -9.81 -13.83 -1.17
N ASP A 95 -10.58 -14.80 -1.70
CA ASP A 95 -10.12 -16.18 -1.92
C ASP A 95 -8.73 -16.25 -2.58
N LYS A 96 -8.54 -15.58 -3.70
CA LYS A 96 -7.30 -15.61 -4.50
C LYS A 96 -6.54 -14.30 -4.52
N ILE A 97 -7.04 -13.24 -3.87
CA ILE A 97 -6.53 -11.88 -4.01
C ILE A 97 -6.29 -11.26 -2.63
N ILE A 98 -5.17 -10.56 -2.49
CA ILE A 98 -4.95 -9.59 -1.41
C ILE A 98 -5.02 -8.18 -1.99
N TYR A 99 -5.80 -7.33 -1.37
CA TYR A 99 -5.80 -5.90 -1.61
C TYR A 99 -5.00 -5.21 -0.50
N SER A 100 -3.86 -4.60 -0.85
CA SER A 100 -3.18 -3.67 0.03
C SER A 100 -4.00 -2.38 0.05
N TYR A 101 -4.51 -2.00 1.23
CA TYR A 101 -5.51 -0.95 1.34
C TYR A 101 -4.93 0.31 1.96
N TYR A 102 -5.22 0.61 3.21
CA TYR A 102 -4.65 1.76 3.88
C TYR A 102 -3.25 1.47 4.42
N VAL A 103 -2.36 2.45 4.25
CA VAL A 103 -1.02 2.44 4.83
C VAL A 103 -0.73 3.81 5.45
N GLY A 104 -0.02 3.80 6.55
CA GLY A 104 0.52 5.00 7.16
C GLY A 104 1.90 4.71 7.71
N PHE A 105 2.83 5.65 7.59
CA PHE A 105 4.18 5.48 8.11
C PHE A 105 4.85 6.82 8.41
N ASP A 106 5.80 6.78 9.32
CA ASP A 106 6.65 7.93 9.62
C ASP A 106 7.55 8.24 8.43
N LYS A 107 7.37 9.42 7.83
CA LYS A 107 8.11 9.83 6.63
C LYS A 107 9.60 10.05 6.88
N LEU A 108 9.96 10.49 8.07
CA LEU A 108 11.37 10.74 8.41
C LEU A 108 12.08 9.40 8.57
N LEU A 109 11.53 8.50 9.36
CA LEU A 109 12.06 7.16 9.54
C LEU A 109 12.08 6.34 8.25
N ASN A 110 11.12 6.55 7.35
CA ASN A 110 11.11 5.86 6.07
C ASN A 110 12.37 6.12 5.21
N LYS A 111 13.02 7.29 5.37
CA LYS A 111 14.25 7.62 4.63
C LYS A 111 15.43 6.73 5.02
N THR A 112 15.52 6.34 6.28
CA THR A 112 16.61 5.52 6.83
C THR A 112 16.26 4.05 6.88
N SER A 113 15.03 3.72 7.27
CA SER A 113 14.58 2.36 7.58
C SER A 113 13.72 1.73 6.49
N SER A 114 13.58 2.35 5.32
CA SER A 114 12.87 1.80 4.14
C SER A 114 11.48 1.20 4.48
N ILE A 115 10.74 1.85 5.39
CA ILE A 115 9.48 1.33 5.96
C ILE A 115 8.46 0.98 4.86
N TYR A 116 8.29 1.86 3.86
CA TYR A 116 7.33 1.59 2.79
C TYR A 116 7.72 0.37 1.94
N SER A 117 9.01 0.15 1.71
CA SER A 117 9.48 -1.08 1.07
C SER A 117 9.16 -2.30 1.92
N ARG A 118 9.33 -2.19 3.25
CA ARG A 118 9.03 -3.27 4.18
C ARG A 118 7.54 -3.62 4.18
N ILE A 119 6.66 -2.62 4.13
CA ILE A 119 5.20 -2.82 4.00
C ILE A 119 4.87 -3.62 2.73
N LEU A 120 5.43 -3.23 1.57
CA LEU A 120 5.17 -3.96 0.32
C LEU A 120 5.69 -5.39 0.37
N LEU A 121 6.87 -5.61 0.97
CA LEU A 121 7.44 -6.95 1.13
C LEU A 121 6.62 -7.82 2.07
N GLU A 122 6.05 -7.24 3.13
CA GLU A 122 5.18 -7.99 4.04
C GLU A 122 3.90 -8.43 3.34
N THR A 123 3.25 -7.55 2.57
CA THR A 123 2.08 -7.93 1.76
C THR A 123 2.42 -9.04 0.75
N ILE A 124 3.61 -8.98 0.11
CA ILE A 124 4.07 -10.06 -0.79
C ILE A 124 4.29 -11.36 0.00
N SER A 125 4.94 -11.29 1.15
CA SER A 125 5.16 -12.45 2.03
C SER A 125 3.83 -13.09 2.44
N ASN A 126 2.85 -12.28 2.85
CA ASN A 126 1.53 -12.75 3.23
C ASN A 126 0.81 -13.44 2.05
N ALA A 127 0.89 -12.85 0.86
CA ALA A 127 0.30 -13.45 -0.34
C ALA A 127 0.92 -14.82 -0.66
N ILE A 128 2.23 -14.94 -0.54
CA ILE A 128 2.95 -16.21 -0.77
C ILE A 128 2.55 -17.24 0.29
N LYS A 129 2.61 -16.87 1.57
CA LYS A 129 2.23 -17.75 2.70
C LYS A 129 0.78 -18.27 2.56
N LEU A 130 -0.12 -17.39 2.15
CA LEU A 130 -1.54 -17.70 1.97
C LEU A 130 -1.88 -18.27 0.59
N LYS A 131 -0.88 -18.56 -0.25
CA LYS A 131 -1.04 -19.10 -1.61
C LYS A 131 -2.00 -18.28 -2.48
N LYS A 132 -1.98 -16.95 -2.32
CA LYS A 132 -2.78 -16.04 -3.13
C LYS A 132 -2.15 -15.86 -4.52
N SER A 133 -2.98 -15.82 -5.55
CA SER A 133 -2.50 -15.68 -6.94
C SER A 133 -2.28 -14.23 -7.37
N LYS A 134 -2.81 -13.25 -6.62
CA LYS A 134 -2.78 -11.84 -7.01
C LYS A 134 -2.73 -10.90 -5.82
N ILE A 135 -1.95 -9.80 -5.99
CA ILE A 135 -1.93 -8.68 -5.06
C ILE A 135 -2.35 -7.42 -5.81
N ILE A 136 -3.26 -6.64 -5.22
CA ILE A 136 -3.64 -5.32 -5.72
C ILE A 136 -3.10 -4.26 -4.78
N PHE A 137 -2.06 -3.54 -5.22
CA PHE A 137 -1.37 -2.51 -4.43
C PHE A 137 -2.01 -1.11 -4.49
N GLY A 138 -3.18 -0.97 -5.12
CA GLY A 138 -3.85 0.33 -5.25
C GLY A 138 -3.22 1.24 -6.31
N ARG A 139 -3.65 2.52 -6.35
CA ARG A 139 -3.48 3.43 -7.50
C ARG A 139 -2.25 4.34 -7.45
N THR A 140 -1.63 4.52 -6.32
CA THR A 140 -0.52 5.49 -6.11
C THR A 140 0.85 4.83 -6.13
N ALA A 141 1.93 5.62 -6.26
CA ALA A 141 3.31 5.16 -6.24
C ALA A 141 3.63 4.04 -7.25
N ASN A 142 3.06 4.11 -8.46
CA ASN A 142 3.13 3.04 -9.46
C ASN A 142 4.56 2.67 -9.85
N GLU A 143 5.42 3.67 -10.12
CA GLU A 143 6.82 3.41 -10.45
C GLU A 143 7.56 2.72 -9.32
N PHE A 144 7.32 3.15 -8.06
CA PHE A 144 7.95 2.52 -6.91
C PHE A 144 7.51 1.06 -6.75
N LYS A 145 6.20 0.78 -6.83
CA LYS A 145 5.62 -0.56 -6.75
C LYS A 145 6.10 -1.48 -7.87
N SER A 146 6.40 -0.92 -9.05
CA SER A 146 6.94 -1.71 -10.16
C SER A 146 8.34 -2.28 -9.88
N ASN A 147 9.12 -1.71 -8.94
CA ASN A 147 10.37 -2.32 -8.48
C ASN A 147 10.16 -3.66 -7.77
N PHE A 148 8.95 -3.90 -7.27
CA PHE A 148 8.53 -5.14 -6.60
C PHE A 148 7.75 -6.08 -7.53
N GLY A 149 7.66 -5.77 -8.82
CA GLY A 149 6.99 -6.61 -9.82
C GLY A 149 5.53 -6.25 -10.10
N ALA A 150 5.02 -5.19 -9.48
CA ALA A 150 3.67 -4.73 -9.79
C ALA A 150 3.58 -4.23 -11.24
N ARG A 151 2.50 -4.62 -11.92
CA ARG A 151 2.18 -4.20 -13.28
C ARG A 151 0.92 -3.33 -13.28
N PRO A 152 0.84 -2.29 -14.14
CA PRO A 152 -0.35 -1.46 -14.23
C PRO A 152 -1.51 -2.25 -14.83
N ILE A 153 -2.69 -2.04 -14.25
CA ILE A 153 -3.96 -2.51 -14.79
C ILE A 153 -4.78 -1.27 -15.13
N LYS A 154 -5.33 -1.24 -16.34
CA LYS A 154 -6.21 -0.16 -16.76
C LYS A 154 -7.47 -0.16 -15.91
N SER A 155 -7.77 0.98 -15.29
CA SER A 155 -8.96 1.17 -14.48
C SER A 155 -9.81 2.29 -15.07
N TYR A 156 -11.11 2.24 -14.84
CA TYR A 156 -12.06 3.21 -15.31
C TYR A 156 -12.75 3.89 -14.13
N VAL A 157 -13.01 5.18 -14.24
CA VAL A 157 -13.84 5.92 -13.31
C VAL A 157 -15.13 6.29 -14.02
N TYR A 158 -16.25 5.93 -13.43
CA TYR A 158 -17.57 6.31 -13.90
C TYR A 158 -18.05 7.47 -13.05
N ILE A 159 -18.39 8.58 -13.71
CA ILE A 159 -18.91 9.76 -13.04
C ILE A 159 -20.31 10.00 -13.58
N ASN A 160 -21.29 9.97 -12.68
CA ASN A 160 -22.67 10.32 -12.99
C ASN A 160 -23.05 11.59 -12.21
N THR A 161 -23.56 12.57 -12.91
CA THR A 161 -24.08 13.81 -12.31
C THR A 161 -25.58 13.86 -12.53
N LYS A 162 -26.34 14.21 -11.51
CA LYS A 162 -27.80 14.39 -11.62
C LYS A 162 -28.18 15.52 -12.59
N ASN A 163 -27.29 16.51 -12.78
CA ASN A 163 -27.49 17.62 -13.67
C ASN A 163 -26.81 17.38 -15.01
N LYS A 164 -27.58 17.30 -16.10
CA LYS A 164 -27.10 17.07 -17.49
C LYS A 164 -26.13 18.17 -17.95
N TYR A 165 -26.37 19.44 -17.61
CA TYR A 165 -25.50 20.55 -17.97
C TYR A 165 -24.13 20.44 -17.32
N LEU A 166 -24.10 20.09 -16.05
CA LEU A 166 -22.85 19.84 -15.33
C LEU A 166 -22.05 18.70 -15.95
N SER A 167 -22.72 17.65 -16.42
CA SER A 167 -22.09 16.53 -17.13
C SER A 167 -21.37 16.99 -18.41
N ILE A 168 -22.00 17.88 -19.20
CA ILE A 168 -21.43 18.40 -20.45
C ILE A 168 -20.15 19.19 -20.15
N ILE A 169 -20.16 20.04 -19.11
CA ILE A 169 -19.00 20.86 -18.72
C ILE A 169 -17.87 19.99 -18.15
N LEU A 170 -18.18 19.01 -17.32
CA LEU A 170 -17.17 18.16 -16.67
C LEU A 170 -16.52 17.16 -17.63
N ARG A 171 -17.24 16.69 -18.65
CA ARG A 171 -16.74 15.69 -19.59
C ARG A 171 -15.42 16.06 -20.29
N PRO A 172 -15.22 17.27 -20.87
CA PRO A 172 -13.95 17.65 -21.47
C PRO A 172 -12.83 17.82 -20.42
N ILE A 173 -13.16 18.26 -19.20
CA ILE A 173 -12.19 18.40 -18.11
C ILE A 173 -11.62 17.02 -17.74
N PHE A 174 -12.48 16.04 -17.50
CA PHE A 174 -12.05 14.67 -17.17
C PHE A 174 -11.31 13.97 -18.31
N LYS A 175 -11.66 14.24 -19.57
CA LYS A 175 -10.92 13.72 -20.73
C LYS A 175 -9.50 14.26 -20.82
N ARG A 176 -9.23 15.47 -20.32
CA ARG A 176 -7.91 16.11 -20.33
C ARG A 176 -7.04 15.76 -19.13
N LEU A 177 -7.57 15.08 -18.11
CA LEU A 177 -6.79 14.60 -16.99
C LEU A 177 -5.80 13.53 -17.46
N ALA A 178 -4.61 13.99 -17.84
CA ALA A 178 -3.54 13.11 -18.27
C ALA A 178 -2.93 12.40 -17.05
N ILE A 179 -2.79 11.08 -17.14
CA ILE A 179 -2.04 10.31 -16.17
C ILE A 179 -0.56 10.68 -16.33
N LYS A 180 0.07 11.12 -15.25
CA LYS A 180 1.51 11.42 -15.25
C LYS A 180 2.28 10.19 -15.74
N LYS A 181 3.10 10.36 -16.78
CA LYS A 181 3.98 9.30 -17.29
C LYS A 181 4.97 8.88 -16.21
N TRP A 182 5.18 7.59 -16.07
CA TRP A 182 6.14 6.99 -15.14
C TRP A 182 6.82 5.79 -15.80
N VAL A 183 7.98 5.40 -15.29
CA VAL A 183 8.78 4.31 -15.88
C VAL A 183 8.37 2.98 -15.26
N LEU A 184 7.82 2.10 -16.09
CA LEU A 184 7.54 0.72 -15.68
C LEU A 184 8.86 -0.04 -15.51
N ARG A 185 9.14 -0.50 -14.29
CA ARG A 185 10.29 -1.33 -13.97
C ARG A 185 9.95 -2.80 -14.19
N ASN A 186 10.92 -3.56 -14.68
CA ASN A 186 10.78 -5.01 -14.83
C ASN A 186 11.85 -5.71 -13.96
N PRO A 187 11.51 -6.08 -12.71
CA PRO A 187 12.48 -6.60 -11.78
C PRO A 187 12.82 -8.07 -11.98
N PHE A 188 11.97 -8.86 -12.63
CA PHE A 188 12.17 -10.30 -12.79
C PHE A 188 13.10 -10.64 -13.96
N LYS A 189 13.82 -11.74 -13.82
CA LYS A 189 14.55 -12.37 -14.92
C LYS A 189 13.55 -12.79 -16.02
N LYS A 190 14.00 -12.78 -17.27
CA LYS A 190 13.21 -13.44 -18.32
C LYS A 190 13.25 -14.94 -18.02
N LYS A 191 12.12 -15.60 -17.95
CA LYS A 191 12.08 -17.06 -18.03
C LYS A 191 12.52 -17.41 -19.47
N MET A 192 13.58 -18.21 -19.58
CA MET A 192 13.93 -18.86 -20.84
C MET A 192 12.84 -19.84 -21.21
#